data_607e45e561adc5e20eace0b17397e211
#
_entry.id   607e45e561adc5e20eace0b17397e211
#
_cell.length_a   1.000
_cell.length_b   1.000
_cell.length_c   1.000
_cell.angle_alpha   90.00
_cell.angle_beta   90.00
_cell.angle_gamma   90.00
#
_symmetry.space_group_name_H-M   'P 1'
#
loop_
_entity.id
_entity.type
_entity.pdbx_description
1 polymer ?
#
loop_
_entity_poly.entity_id
_entity_poly.type
_entity_poly.pdbx_seq_one_letter_code
_entity_poly.pdbx_strand_id
1 'polypeptide(L)'
;MAKLVYDDNGRLLFTKEMKEEYTILMPQMLPVHFGMFQRLLQLEGYHVDMLTSHHRGIVDEGLKYVHNDTCYPALLVIGQLIDAIKNGGYDPHKVALFITQTGGGCRASNYIHLLRKALAKADLAFVPVISVNLSGLEKNPGFSLTLPLIRKMVYAMMYGDLIVNVANQVRPYELEAGAADAMTEAWQTKLIQGFQQGKGMSRRQMSRIFDQICADFASIPVSHEEKVRVGVVGEIYVKFSPLGNNNLEQFLLSEGAEPVVPGLTDFMIFKIYNRVVDVDLYGGHWIKKAACTAFMKYIEACQHDMIHALERSNRFRAPGDFAQLHRLIQGYLGDGNKMGEGWLLTAEMLELIHSGTPNIVCTQPFGCLPNHIVGKGMIRRLKDDYPYSNIVAIDYDPGATKINQENRIKLMLANAKALSRTQKEHDQDNHGGSHGSSAVHKGTPSCTHAPVHEVRSAAPQTAAISPV
;
A
#
# COMPACT_ATOMS: atom_id res chain seq x y z
N MET A 1 -15.76 25.42 -25.16
CA MET A 1 -15.23 24.04 -25.21
C MET A 1 -13.79 24.11 -25.65
N ALA A 2 -12.85 23.64 -24.87
CA ALA A 2 -11.43 23.69 -25.20
C ALA A 2 -11.14 22.94 -26.50
N LYS A 3 -10.19 23.46 -27.30
CA LYS A 3 -9.80 22.85 -28.58
C LYS A 3 -9.07 21.55 -28.35
N LEU A 4 -9.48 20.48 -29.04
CA LEU A 4 -8.77 19.20 -29.00
C LEU A 4 -7.44 19.32 -29.75
N VAL A 5 -6.34 19.06 -29.08
CA VAL A 5 -4.97 19.10 -29.61
C VAL A 5 -4.34 17.72 -29.52
N TYR A 6 -3.79 17.27 -30.64
CA TYR A 6 -3.14 15.96 -30.73
C TYR A 6 -1.63 16.15 -30.95
N ASP A 7 -0.83 15.24 -30.40
CA ASP A 7 0.61 15.19 -30.69
C ASP A 7 0.89 14.45 -32.03
N ASP A 8 2.16 14.38 -32.41
CA ASP A 8 2.62 13.76 -33.66
C ASP A 8 2.28 12.25 -33.74
N ASN A 9 1.97 11.61 -32.62
CA ASN A 9 1.56 10.21 -32.54
C ASN A 9 0.03 10.03 -32.50
N GLY A 10 -0.74 11.11 -32.72
CA GLY A 10 -2.20 11.10 -32.66
C GLY A 10 -2.79 10.97 -31.26
N ARG A 11 -2.01 11.27 -30.21
CA ARG A 11 -2.45 11.22 -28.81
C ARG A 11 -3.09 12.56 -28.43
N LEU A 12 -4.30 12.52 -27.87
CA LEU A 12 -4.97 13.70 -27.34
C LEU A 12 -4.22 14.24 -26.12
N LEU A 13 -3.93 15.52 -26.12
CA LEU A 13 -3.21 16.23 -25.06
C LEU A 13 -4.18 16.95 -24.14
N PHE A 14 -3.87 16.94 -22.84
CA PHE A 14 -4.51 17.81 -21.87
C PHE A 14 -3.88 19.22 -21.95
N THR A 15 -4.65 20.22 -22.41
CA THR A 15 -4.17 21.57 -22.69
C THR A 15 -4.30 22.50 -21.48
N LYS A 16 -3.71 23.72 -21.59
CA LYS A 16 -3.85 24.75 -20.55
C LYS A 16 -5.30 25.25 -20.42
N GLU A 17 -6.03 25.33 -21.53
CA GLU A 17 -7.45 25.71 -21.53
C GLU A 17 -8.29 24.62 -20.81
N MET A 18 -7.96 23.35 -21.05
CA MET A 18 -8.61 22.24 -20.34
C MET A 18 -8.35 22.28 -18.83
N LYS A 19 -7.19 22.76 -18.38
CA LYS A 19 -6.91 22.93 -16.96
C LYS A 19 -7.92 23.83 -16.26
N GLU A 20 -8.37 24.88 -16.93
CA GLU A 20 -9.32 25.85 -16.38
C GLU A 20 -10.79 25.39 -16.43
N GLU A 21 -11.11 24.50 -17.39
CA GLU A 21 -12.50 24.13 -17.67
C GLU A 21 -12.85 22.68 -17.27
N TYR A 22 -11.85 21.79 -17.19
CA TYR A 22 -12.08 20.35 -17.07
C TYR A 22 -11.87 19.86 -15.64
N THR A 23 -12.70 18.91 -15.23
CA THR A 23 -12.51 18.16 -13.99
C THR A 23 -11.67 16.91 -14.25
N ILE A 24 -10.60 16.73 -13.51
CA ILE A 24 -9.74 15.54 -13.54
C ILE A 24 -10.35 14.47 -12.62
N LEU A 25 -10.78 13.36 -13.20
CA LEU A 25 -11.30 12.21 -12.45
C LEU A 25 -10.14 11.31 -12.03
N MET A 26 -9.97 11.12 -10.74
CA MET A 26 -8.86 10.37 -10.14
C MET A 26 -9.38 9.17 -9.35
N PRO A 27 -9.03 7.92 -9.71
CA PRO A 27 -9.38 6.73 -8.93
C PRO A 27 -8.73 6.77 -7.55
N GLN A 28 -9.48 6.37 -6.52
CA GLN A 28 -8.98 6.29 -5.17
C GLN A 28 -8.25 4.96 -4.94
N MET A 29 -7.07 5.02 -4.29
CA MET A 29 -6.37 3.82 -3.79
C MET A 29 -6.30 3.85 -2.26
N LEU A 30 -5.55 4.79 -1.68
CA LEU A 30 -5.45 5.01 -0.23
C LEU A 30 -6.26 6.24 0.16
N PRO A 31 -7.39 6.10 0.89
CA PRO A 31 -8.27 7.23 1.18
C PRO A 31 -7.56 8.45 1.79
N VAL A 32 -6.74 8.26 2.82
CA VAL A 32 -6.02 9.34 3.51
C VAL A 32 -4.99 10.01 2.59
N HIS A 33 -4.14 9.22 1.95
CA HIS A 33 -3.07 9.73 1.09
C HIS A 33 -3.62 10.44 -0.15
N PHE A 34 -4.55 9.78 -0.84
CA PHE A 34 -5.14 10.32 -2.07
C PHE A 34 -6.03 11.54 -1.78
N GLY A 35 -6.69 11.60 -0.62
CA GLY A 35 -7.39 12.80 -0.17
C GLY A 35 -6.44 14.00 -0.02
N MET A 36 -5.24 13.79 0.54
CA MET A 36 -4.22 14.84 0.58
C MET A 36 -3.67 15.18 -0.81
N PHE A 37 -3.43 14.19 -1.68
CA PHE A 37 -2.96 14.44 -3.06
C PHE A 37 -3.98 15.22 -3.88
N GLN A 38 -5.27 14.92 -3.76
CA GLN A 38 -6.35 15.68 -4.38
C GLN A 38 -6.30 17.15 -3.94
N ARG A 39 -6.23 17.43 -2.65
CA ARG A 39 -6.16 18.79 -2.11
C ARG A 39 -4.90 19.53 -2.56
N LEU A 40 -3.74 18.84 -2.65
CA LEU A 40 -2.51 19.42 -3.18
C LEU A 40 -2.62 19.79 -4.66
N LEU A 41 -3.25 18.97 -5.47
CA LEU A 41 -3.51 19.29 -6.88
C LEU A 41 -4.48 20.45 -7.02
N GLN A 42 -5.53 20.51 -6.18
CA GLN A 42 -6.47 21.64 -6.14
C GLN A 42 -5.76 22.96 -5.78
N LEU A 43 -4.77 22.93 -4.87
CA LEU A 43 -3.93 24.10 -4.56
C LEU A 43 -3.06 24.59 -5.74
N GLU A 44 -2.72 23.71 -6.66
CA GLU A 44 -2.01 24.06 -7.91
C GLU A 44 -2.97 24.49 -9.03
N GLY A 45 -4.26 24.68 -8.72
CA GLY A 45 -5.29 25.17 -9.63
C GLY A 45 -5.89 24.11 -10.54
N TYR A 46 -5.82 22.82 -10.20
CA TYR A 46 -6.53 21.76 -10.90
C TYR A 46 -7.91 21.53 -10.28
N HIS A 47 -8.92 21.31 -11.09
CA HIS A 47 -10.19 20.76 -10.64
C HIS A 47 -10.06 19.24 -10.59
N VAL A 48 -10.07 18.63 -9.43
CA VAL A 48 -9.85 17.19 -9.24
C VAL A 48 -10.96 16.59 -8.40
N ASP A 49 -11.63 15.58 -8.93
CA ASP A 49 -12.61 14.79 -8.21
C ASP A 49 -12.08 13.37 -7.98
N MET A 50 -12.13 12.94 -6.72
CA MET A 50 -11.76 11.60 -6.31
C MET A 50 -12.94 10.65 -6.52
N LEU A 51 -12.73 9.57 -7.29
CA LEU A 51 -13.73 8.55 -7.50
C LEU A 51 -13.76 7.57 -6.31
N THR A 52 -14.81 7.63 -5.52
CA THR A 52 -15.02 6.78 -4.34
C THR A 52 -16.13 5.74 -4.53
N SER A 53 -16.76 5.72 -5.70
CA SER A 53 -17.81 4.75 -6.03
C SER A 53 -17.31 3.30 -5.99
N HIS A 54 -18.11 2.41 -5.44
CA HIS A 54 -17.83 0.98 -5.33
C HIS A 54 -19.12 0.16 -5.50
N HIS A 55 -19.44 -0.20 -6.73
CA HIS A 55 -20.62 -1.00 -7.07
C HIS A 55 -20.32 -1.94 -8.25
N ARG A 56 -21.16 -2.94 -8.43
CA ARG A 56 -20.98 -3.99 -9.44
C ARG A 56 -20.86 -3.45 -10.87
N GLY A 57 -21.57 -2.37 -11.21
CA GLY A 57 -21.52 -1.73 -12.53
C GLY A 57 -20.12 -1.35 -12.98
N ILE A 58 -19.22 -1.01 -12.04
CA ILE A 58 -17.80 -0.73 -12.32
C ILE A 58 -17.10 -1.96 -12.91
N VAL A 59 -17.33 -3.13 -12.32
CA VAL A 59 -16.78 -4.40 -12.81
C VAL A 59 -17.34 -4.72 -14.19
N ASP A 60 -18.64 -4.51 -14.40
CA ASP A 60 -19.33 -4.81 -15.66
C ASP A 60 -18.83 -3.88 -16.79
N GLU A 61 -18.63 -2.59 -16.53
CA GLU A 61 -18.01 -1.66 -17.50
C GLU A 61 -16.54 -2.06 -17.77
N GLY A 62 -15.79 -2.47 -16.75
CA GLY A 62 -14.43 -3.00 -16.92
C GLY A 62 -14.39 -4.23 -17.83
N LEU A 63 -15.24 -5.22 -17.59
CA LEU A 63 -15.34 -6.43 -18.43
C LEU A 63 -15.75 -6.13 -19.87
N LYS A 64 -16.61 -5.13 -20.09
CA LYS A 64 -17.09 -4.74 -21.41
C LYS A 64 -16.00 -4.12 -22.29
N TYR A 65 -15.12 -3.29 -21.70
CA TYR A 65 -14.17 -2.47 -22.47
C TYR A 65 -12.72 -2.92 -22.34
N VAL A 66 -12.38 -3.61 -21.25
CA VAL A 66 -11.03 -4.15 -21.01
C VAL A 66 -11.01 -5.65 -21.33
N HIS A 67 -9.86 -6.17 -21.76
CA HIS A 67 -9.69 -7.60 -22.01
C HIS A 67 -9.73 -8.37 -20.68
N ASN A 68 -10.45 -9.48 -20.63
CA ASN A 68 -10.61 -10.30 -19.42
C ASN A 68 -9.31 -10.97 -18.93
N ASP A 69 -8.28 -11.09 -19.77
CA ASP A 69 -6.94 -11.60 -19.39
C ASP A 69 -6.07 -10.51 -18.71
N THR A 70 -6.62 -9.30 -18.55
CA THR A 70 -5.92 -8.23 -17.85
C THR A 70 -6.04 -8.43 -16.32
N CYS A 71 -5.05 -7.95 -15.57
CA CYS A 71 -5.12 -8.03 -14.12
C CYS A 71 -6.35 -7.27 -13.57
N TYR A 72 -6.91 -7.78 -12.49
CA TYR A 72 -8.12 -7.25 -11.89
C TYR A 72 -8.04 -5.75 -11.50
N PRO A 73 -6.92 -5.23 -10.97
CA PRO A 73 -6.77 -3.79 -10.73
C PRO A 73 -6.97 -2.93 -11.98
N ALA A 74 -6.41 -3.33 -13.13
CA ALA A 74 -6.61 -2.59 -14.38
C ALA A 74 -8.07 -2.56 -14.82
N LEU A 75 -8.75 -3.69 -14.68
CA LEU A 75 -10.18 -3.81 -14.98
C LEU A 75 -11.01 -2.86 -14.10
N LEU A 76 -10.73 -2.82 -12.80
CA LEU A 76 -11.45 -1.96 -11.85
C LEU A 76 -11.19 -0.49 -12.10
N VAL A 77 -9.93 -0.07 -12.23
CA VAL A 77 -9.56 1.33 -12.44
C VAL A 77 -10.14 1.86 -13.74
N ILE A 78 -10.04 1.11 -14.82
CA ILE A 78 -10.57 1.52 -16.14
C ILE A 78 -12.10 1.49 -16.12
N GLY A 79 -12.69 0.46 -15.51
CA GLY A 79 -14.15 0.37 -15.34
C GLY A 79 -14.71 1.53 -14.54
N GLN A 80 -14.07 1.91 -13.42
CA GLN A 80 -14.49 3.04 -12.59
C GLN A 80 -14.43 4.38 -13.36
N LEU A 81 -13.38 4.60 -14.13
CA LEU A 81 -13.24 5.80 -14.95
C LEU A 81 -14.32 5.90 -16.03
N ILE A 82 -14.62 4.79 -16.72
CA ILE A 82 -15.68 4.76 -17.75
C ILE A 82 -17.05 4.91 -17.12
N ASP A 83 -17.32 4.18 -16.02
CA ASP A 83 -18.59 4.25 -15.29
C ASP A 83 -18.84 5.68 -14.77
N ALA A 84 -17.82 6.35 -14.23
CA ALA A 84 -17.95 7.73 -13.77
C ALA A 84 -18.37 8.69 -14.90
N ILE A 85 -17.78 8.56 -16.10
CA ILE A 85 -18.17 9.39 -17.25
C ILE A 85 -19.61 9.10 -17.69
N LYS A 86 -20.01 7.83 -17.73
CA LYS A 86 -21.33 7.43 -18.27
C LYS A 86 -22.47 7.62 -17.29
N ASN A 87 -22.21 7.34 -16.02
CA ASN A 87 -23.25 7.22 -14.98
C ASN A 87 -23.04 8.18 -13.81
N GLY A 88 -21.85 8.81 -13.69
CA GLY A 88 -21.48 9.69 -12.58
C GLY A 88 -21.97 11.13 -12.69
N GLY A 89 -22.73 11.48 -13.77
CA GLY A 89 -23.27 12.83 -13.96
C GLY A 89 -22.27 13.87 -14.46
N TYR A 90 -21.09 13.47 -14.88
CA TYR A 90 -20.10 14.35 -15.47
C TYR A 90 -20.41 14.65 -16.96
N ASP A 91 -20.10 15.88 -17.41
CA ASP A 91 -20.08 16.19 -18.83
C ASP A 91 -18.84 15.55 -19.48
N PRO A 92 -18.99 14.56 -20.39
CA PRO A 92 -17.84 13.89 -21.02
C PRO A 92 -16.90 14.85 -21.78
N HIS A 93 -17.39 16.03 -22.18
CA HIS A 93 -16.60 17.05 -22.88
C HIS A 93 -15.86 18.00 -21.94
N LYS A 94 -16.01 17.85 -20.63
CA LYS A 94 -15.37 18.67 -19.60
C LYS A 94 -14.66 17.85 -18.53
N VAL A 95 -14.28 16.62 -18.86
CA VAL A 95 -13.51 15.75 -17.97
C VAL A 95 -12.18 15.33 -18.58
N ALA A 96 -11.21 15.09 -17.74
CA ALA A 96 -9.95 14.42 -18.04
C ALA A 96 -9.75 13.26 -17.06
N LEU A 97 -9.06 12.22 -17.49
CA LEU A 97 -8.82 11.05 -16.65
C LEU A 97 -7.38 11.03 -16.14
N PHE A 98 -7.23 10.72 -14.88
CA PHE A 98 -5.92 10.57 -14.25
C PHE A 98 -5.66 9.08 -13.98
N ILE A 99 -4.50 8.60 -14.41
CA ILE A 99 -4.08 7.22 -14.15
C ILE A 99 -2.59 7.18 -13.80
N THR A 100 -2.25 6.40 -12.80
CA THR A 100 -0.85 6.08 -12.49
C THR A 100 -0.42 4.83 -13.23
N GLN A 101 0.83 4.78 -13.65
CA GLN A 101 1.41 3.55 -14.20
C GLN A 101 2.83 3.35 -13.67
N THR A 102 3.19 2.09 -13.46
CA THR A 102 4.56 1.70 -13.08
C THR A 102 5.32 1.25 -14.32
N GLY A 103 6.61 1.57 -14.40
CA GLY A 103 7.46 0.97 -15.44
C GLY A 103 7.84 -0.47 -15.08
N GLY A 104 8.30 -1.25 -16.08
CA GLY A 104 8.84 -2.60 -15.89
C GLY A 104 7.96 -3.72 -16.42
N GLY A 105 8.19 -4.95 -15.98
CA GLY A 105 7.53 -6.17 -16.50
C GLY A 105 6.12 -6.46 -15.95
N CYS A 106 5.56 -5.59 -15.13
CA CYS A 106 4.20 -5.70 -14.60
C CYS A 106 3.18 -5.14 -15.61
N ARG A 107 1.94 -5.66 -15.61
CA ARG A 107 0.82 -5.16 -16.42
C ARG A 107 0.51 -3.68 -16.17
N ALA A 108 0.79 -3.17 -14.99
CA ALA A 108 0.63 -1.75 -14.65
C ALA A 108 1.46 -0.79 -15.54
N SER A 109 2.46 -1.28 -16.24
CA SER A 109 3.21 -0.50 -17.25
C SER A 109 2.38 -0.18 -18.51
N ASN A 110 1.24 -0.85 -18.71
CA ASN A 110 0.40 -0.72 -19.90
C ASN A 110 -1.01 -0.16 -19.62
N TYR A 111 -1.32 0.25 -18.41
CA TYR A 111 -2.66 0.72 -18.03
C TYR A 111 -3.15 1.88 -18.89
N ILE A 112 -2.28 2.83 -19.24
CA ILE A 112 -2.66 3.97 -20.07
C ILE A 112 -3.11 3.58 -21.48
N HIS A 113 -2.43 2.61 -22.10
CA HIS A 113 -2.80 2.13 -23.43
C HIS A 113 -4.11 1.33 -23.39
N LEU A 114 -4.30 0.54 -22.32
CA LEU A 114 -5.56 -0.18 -22.08
C LEU A 114 -6.72 0.80 -21.89
N LEU A 115 -6.52 1.86 -21.10
CA LEU A 115 -7.53 2.91 -20.89
C LEU A 115 -7.89 3.62 -22.19
N ARG A 116 -6.91 4.05 -22.98
CA ARG A 116 -7.16 4.70 -24.29
C ARG A 116 -7.90 3.78 -25.25
N LYS A 117 -7.53 2.48 -25.29
CA LYS A 117 -8.25 1.49 -26.09
C LYS A 117 -9.69 1.29 -25.61
N ALA A 118 -9.90 1.28 -24.29
CA ALA A 118 -11.21 1.16 -23.70
C ALA A 118 -12.09 2.39 -23.98
N LEU A 119 -11.52 3.60 -23.89
CA LEU A 119 -12.20 4.84 -24.27
C LEU A 119 -12.61 4.85 -25.73
N ALA A 120 -11.73 4.42 -26.64
CA ALA A 120 -12.06 4.32 -28.06
C ALA A 120 -13.23 3.36 -28.33
N LYS A 121 -13.26 2.20 -27.63
CA LYS A 121 -14.37 1.25 -27.71
C LYS A 121 -15.70 1.78 -27.10
N ALA A 122 -15.58 2.72 -26.18
CA ALA A 122 -16.72 3.33 -25.48
C ALA A 122 -17.23 4.61 -26.17
N ASP A 123 -16.70 4.96 -27.34
CA ASP A 123 -16.97 6.21 -28.09
C ASP A 123 -16.56 7.46 -27.30
N LEU A 124 -15.56 7.35 -26.41
CA LEU A 124 -15.02 8.40 -25.54
C LEU A 124 -13.58 8.77 -25.88
N ALA A 125 -13.11 8.53 -27.10
CA ALA A 125 -11.74 8.79 -27.54
C ALA A 125 -11.34 10.28 -27.45
N PHE A 126 -12.31 11.18 -27.35
CA PHE A 126 -12.12 12.62 -27.16
C PHE A 126 -11.84 13.04 -25.71
N VAL A 127 -11.83 12.11 -24.75
CA VAL A 127 -11.52 12.38 -23.35
C VAL A 127 -10.01 12.28 -23.14
N PRO A 128 -9.32 13.35 -22.69
CA PRO A 128 -7.88 13.31 -22.47
C PRO A 128 -7.49 12.48 -21.24
N VAL A 129 -6.34 11.81 -21.36
CA VAL A 129 -5.80 10.97 -20.29
C VAL A 129 -4.45 11.52 -19.83
N ILE A 130 -4.36 11.83 -18.56
CA ILE A 130 -3.15 12.26 -17.85
C ILE A 130 -2.52 11.03 -17.20
N SER A 131 -1.29 10.68 -17.60
CA SER A 131 -0.54 9.60 -16.99
C SER A 131 0.60 10.12 -16.13
N VAL A 132 0.69 9.60 -14.93
CA VAL A 132 1.85 9.81 -14.05
C VAL A 132 2.67 8.54 -13.99
N ASN A 133 3.91 8.63 -14.45
CA ASN A 133 4.85 7.51 -14.50
C ASN A 133 6.18 7.93 -13.85
N LEU A 134 6.72 7.08 -12.97
CA LEU A 134 8.05 7.27 -12.38
C LEU A 134 9.21 7.16 -13.41
N SER A 135 8.96 6.60 -14.59
CA SER A 135 9.94 6.47 -15.68
C SER A 135 9.95 7.65 -16.65
N GLY A 136 9.04 8.58 -16.50
CA GLY A 136 8.88 9.78 -17.35
C GLY A 136 7.40 10.12 -17.52
N LEU A 137 7.08 11.39 -17.34
CA LEU A 137 5.73 11.92 -17.61
C LEU A 137 5.51 12.03 -19.10
N GLU A 138 4.36 11.60 -19.58
CA GLU A 138 3.89 12.02 -20.89
C GLU A 138 3.68 13.53 -20.87
N LYS A 139 4.18 14.23 -21.89
CA LYS A 139 4.04 15.69 -21.97
C LYS A 139 2.58 16.06 -22.21
N ASN A 140 2.00 16.77 -21.25
CA ASN A 140 0.69 17.40 -21.36
C ASN A 140 0.85 18.89 -21.05
N PRO A 141 0.56 19.80 -22.00
CA PRO A 141 0.78 21.24 -21.79
C PRO A 141 0.03 21.83 -20.60
N GLY A 142 -1.13 21.25 -20.25
CA GLY A 142 -1.97 21.68 -19.14
C GLY A 142 -1.67 21.01 -17.80
N PHE A 143 -0.82 19.95 -17.77
CA PHE A 143 -0.53 19.22 -16.54
C PHE A 143 0.98 19.10 -16.29
N SER A 144 1.43 19.51 -15.13
CA SER A 144 2.82 19.40 -14.73
C SER A 144 2.96 19.04 -13.25
N LEU A 145 3.84 18.10 -12.95
CA LEU A 145 4.30 17.84 -11.59
C LEU A 145 5.57 18.66 -11.34
N THR A 146 5.41 19.80 -10.68
CA THR A 146 6.53 20.65 -10.29
C THR A 146 7.32 20.03 -9.15
N LEU A 147 8.62 20.35 -9.03
CA LEU A 147 9.42 19.87 -7.89
C LEU A 147 8.84 20.24 -6.52
N PRO A 148 8.30 21.48 -6.31
CA PRO A 148 7.60 21.80 -5.07
C PRO A 148 6.39 20.90 -4.81
N LEU A 149 5.59 20.60 -5.82
CA LEU A 149 4.42 19.72 -5.69
C LEU A 149 4.85 18.27 -5.38
N ILE A 150 5.82 17.73 -6.09
CA ILE A 150 6.38 16.38 -5.80
C ILE A 150 6.88 16.32 -4.35
N ARG A 151 7.59 17.35 -3.89
CA ARG A 151 8.06 17.43 -2.51
C ARG A 151 6.89 17.40 -1.53
N LYS A 152 5.83 18.19 -1.74
CA LYS A 152 4.61 18.17 -0.91
C LYS A 152 3.98 16.77 -0.87
N MET A 153 3.88 16.11 -2.03
CA MET A 153 3.31 14.75 -2.15
C MET A 153 4.13 13.71 -1.38
N VAL A 154 5.47 13.78 -1.44
CA VAL A 154 6.35 12.87 -0.69
C VAL A 154 6.16 13.04 0.83
N TYR A 155 6.08 14.28 1.33
CA TYR A 155 5.81 14.51 2.75
C TYR A 155 4.38 14.11 3.14
N ALA A 156 3.38 14.40 2.30
CA ALA A 156 2.00 13.97 2.52
C ALA A 156 1.88 12.45 2.60
N MET A 157 2.64 11.72 1.77
CA MET A 157 2.68 10.25 1.83
C MET A 157 3.19 9.75 3.19
N MET A 158 4.28 10.28 3.72
CA MET A 158 4.84 9.86 5.00
C MET A 158 3.92 10.22 6.19
N TYR A 159 3.29 11.40 6.15
CA TYR A 159 2.28 11.77 7.13
C TYR A 159 1.05 10.86 7.05
N GLY A 160 0.64 10.50 5.84
CA GLY A 160 -0.45 9.57 5.60
C GLY A 160 -0.19 8.20 6.21
N ASP A 161 1.01 7.66 6.03
CA ASP A 161 1.40 6.36 6.60
C ASP A 161 1.33 6.39 8.13
N LEU A 162 1.85 7.44 8.79
CA LEU A 162 1.74 7.55 10.24
C LEU A 162 0.28 7.66 10.69
N ILE A 163 -0.52 8.53 10.05
CA ILE A 163 -1.94 8.72 10.41
C ILE A 163 -2.71 7.41 10.28
N VAL A 164 -2.54 6.68 9.18
CA VAL A 164 -3.21 5.38 8.97
C VAL A 164 -2.75 4.36 10.02
N ASN A 165 -1.45 4.31 10.32
CA ASN A 165 -0.89 3.41 11.32
C ASN A 165 -1.50 3.64 12.71
N VAL A 166 -1.50 4.88 13.20
CA VAL A 166 -2.07 5.20 14.54
C VAL A 166 -3.60 5.11 14.56
N ALA A 167 -4.27 5.50 13.48
CA ALA A 167 -5.73 5.39 13.38
C ALA A 167 -6.18 3.93 13.43
N ASN A 168 -5.50 3.01 12.75
CA ASN A 168 -5.81 1.58 12.77
C ASN A 168 -5.55 0.94 14.13
N GLN A 169 -4.67 1.50 14.96
CA GLN A 169 -4.43 1.08 16.33
C GLN A 169 -5.39 1.71 17.35
N VAL A 170 -6.12 2.76 17.00
CA VAL A 170 -7.12 3.42 17.87
C VAL A 170 -8.54 3.00 17.52
N ARG A 171 -8.90 3.03 16.22
CA ARG A 171 -10.26 2.81 15.71
C ARG A 171 -10.95 1.55 16.24
N PRO A 172 -10.30 0.37 16.36
CA PRO A 172 -10.95 -0.82 16.92
C PRO A 172 -11.31 -0.69 18.40
N TYR A 173 -10.70 0.23 19.12
CA TYR A 173 -10.76 0.34 20.58
C TYR A 173 -11.41 1.65 21.06
N GLU A 174 -11.70 2.63 20.18
CA GLU A 174 -12.27 3.93 20.54
C GLU A 174 -13.61 3.76 21.28
N LEU A 175 -13.79 4.55 22.37
CA LEU A 175 -15.03 4.56 23.14
C LEU A 175 -16.11 5.40 22.47
N GLU A 176 -15.71 6.44 21.74
CA GLU A 176 -16.58 7.26 20.92
C GLU A 176 -16.35 6.90 19.46
N ALA A 177 -17.34 6.27 18.83
CA ALA A 177 -17.26 5.82 17.45
C ALA A 177 -16.99 6.97 16.48
N GLY A 178 -15.96 6.86 15.66
CA GLY A 178 -15.55 7.85 14.68
C GLY A 178 -14.54 8.89 15.19
N ALA A 179 -14.11 8.82 16.46
CA ALA A 179 -13.12 9.76 17.00
C ALA A 179 -11.78 9.68 16.24
N ALA A 180 -11.33 8.49 15.89
CA ALA A 180 -10.11 8.29 15.09
C ALA A 180 -10.26 8.85 13.66
N ASP A 181 -11.44 8.71 13.05
CA ASP A 181 -11.72 9.25 11.71
C ASP A 181 -11.79 10.77 11.72
N ALA A 182 -12.43 11.37 12.73
CA ALA A 182 -12.46 12.81 12.92
C ALA A 182 -11.06 13.40 13.14
N MET A 183 -10.22 12.74 13.93
CA MET A 183 -8.81 13.11 14.13
C MET A 183 -8.00 13.01 12.83
N THR A 184 -8.23 11.96 12.04
CA THR A 184 -7.62 11.76 10.73
C THR A 184 -7.93 12.95 9.80
N GLU A 185 -9.17 13.35 9.69
CA GLU A 185 -9.60 14.48 8.84
C GLU A 185 -9.03 15.82 9.34
N ALA A 186 -9.02 16.02 10.64
CA ALA A 186 -8.43 17.21 11.26
C ALA A 186 -6.93 17.33 10.91
N TRP A 187 -6.19 16.23 10.99
CA TRP A 187 -4.78 16.20 10.64
C TRP A 187 -4.53 16.40 9.14
N GLN A 188 -5.32 15.78 8.27
CA GLN A 188 -5.21 16.04 6.83
C GLN A 188 -5.39 17.53 6.52
N THR A 189 -6.39 18.16 7.11
CA THR A 189 -6.67 19.61 6.94
C THR A 189 -5.52 20.46 7.46
N LYS A 190 -5.02 20.19 8.68
CA LYS A 190 -3.88 20.90 9.29
C LYS A 190 -2.60 20.79 8.45
N LEU A 191 -2.32 19.61 7.90
CA LEU A 191 -1.14 19.37 7.03
C LEU A 191 -1.24 20.16 5.74
N ILE A 192 -2.39 20.14 5.06
CA ILE A 192 -2.61 20.90 3.83
C ILE A 192 -2.45 22.41 4.06
N GLN A 193 -3.01 22.94 5.14
CA GLN A 193 -2.81 24.34 5.53
C GLN A 193 -1.33 24.65 5.82
N GLY A 194 -0.63 23.71 6.47
CA GLY A 194 0.82 23.81 6.69
C GLY A 194 1.60 23.89 5.39
N PHE A 195 1.29 23.03 4.43
CA PHE A 195 1.95 23.01 3.10
C PHE A 195 1.70 24.28 2.29
N GLN A 196 0.52 24.88 2.40
CA GLN A 196 0.24 26.21 1.81
C GLN A 196 1.16 27.29 2.37
N GLN A 197 1.46 27.23 3.67
CA GLN A 197 2.34 28.16 4.37
C GLN A 197 3.84 27.80 4.27
N GLY A 198 4.20 26.78 3.48
CA GLY A 198 5.59 26.30 3.39
C GLY A 198 6.10 25.57 4.63
N LYS A 199 5.21 25.13 5.53
CA LYS A 199 5.54 24.44 6.78
C LYS A 199 5.41 22.91 6.62
N GLY A 200 6.05 22.16 7.53
CA GLY A 200 5.96 20.68 7.55
C GLY A 200 6.78 19.96 6.51
N MET A 201 7.62 20.65 5.73
CA MET A 201 8.39 20.10 4.61
C MET A 201 9.91 20.09 4.86
N SER A 202 10.32 19.91 6.09
CA SER A 202 11.70 19.61 6.46
C SER A 202 11.71 18.47 7.48
N ARG A 203 12.76 17.64 7.47
CA ARG A 203 12.87 16.50 8.38
C ARG A 203 12.66 16.90 9.85
N ARG A 204 13.28 18.02 10.28
CA ARG A 204 13.10 18.54 11.66
C ARG A 204 11.66 18.93 11.99
N GLN A 205 10.94 19.56 11.05
CA GLN A 205 9.54 19.91 11.24
C GLN A 205 8.66 18.67 11.23
N MET A 206 8.94 17.74 10.33
CA MET A 206 8.23 16.49 10.18
C MET A 206 8.33 15.63 11.46
N SER A 207 9.51 15.46 12.03
CA SER A 207 9.69 14.73 13.28
C SER A 207 8.85 15.30 14.42
N ARG A 208 8.78 16.63 14.57
CA ARG A 208 7.92 17.29 15.56
C ARG A 208 6.42 17.06 15.29
N ILE A 209 6.02 17.08 14.02
CA ILE A 209 4.63 16.84 13.63
C ILE A 209 4.26 15.37 13.88
N PHE A 210 5.19 14.44 13.65
CA PHE A 210 4.97 13.03 13.99
C PHE A 210 4.70 12.85 15.50
N ASP A 211 5.49 13.49 16.36
CA ASP A 211 5.25 13.45 17.81
C ASP A 211 3.88 14.03 18.18
N GLN A 212 3.44 15.12 17.51
CA GLN A 212 2.11 15.71 17.75
C GLN A 212 0.98 14.79 17.28
N ILE A 213 1.10 14.17 16.11
CA ILE A 213 0.12 13.18 15.61
C ILE A 213 -0.02 12.03 16.61
N CYS A 214 1.09 11.45 17.06
CA CYS A 214 1.08 10.38 18.04
C CYS A 214 0.40 10.84 19.36
N ALA A 215 0.71 12.03 19.86
CA ALA A 215 0.12 12.56 21.08
C ALA A 215 -1.40 12.79 20.94
N ASP A 216 -1.85 13.38 19.83
CA ASP A 216 -3.27 13.66 19.58
C ASP A 216 -4.08 12.34 19.46
N PHE A 217 -3.59 11.35 18.72
CA PHE A 217 -4.26 10.04 18.65
C PHE A 217 -4.20 9.26 19.95
N ALA A 218 -3.12 9.39 20.75
CA ALA A 218 -3.02 8.78 22.06
C ALA A 218 -3.99 9.37 23.08
N SER A 219 -4.47 10.59 22.86
CA SER A 219 -5.46 11.25 23.73
C SER A 219 -6.89 10.75 23.55
N ILE A 220 -7.17 10.00 22.47
CA ILE A 220 -8.50 9.41 22.22
C ILE A 220 -8.76 8.31 23.24
N PRO A 221 -9.88 8.38 24.00
CA PRO A 221 -10.23 7.34 24.97
C PRO A 221 -10.51 5.99 24.27
N VAL A 222 -9.92 4.93 24.82
CA VAL A 222 -10.02 3.57 24.23
C VAL A 222 -10.35 2.54 25.28
N SER A 223 -10.97 1.44 24.85
CA SER A 223 -11.15 0.24 25.66
C SER A 223 -9.83 -0.53 25.80
N HIS A 224 -9.72 -1.37 26.85
CA HIS A 224 -8.58 -2.26 27.07
C HIS A 224 -8.85 -3.69 26.60
N GLU A 225 -9.87 -3.90 25.76
CA GLU A 225 -10.17 -5.19 25.18
C GLU A 225 -9.06 -5.61 24.21
N GLU A 226 -8.56 -6.83 24.33
CA GLU A 226 -7.62 -7.37 23.36
C GLU A 226 -8.35 -7.87 22.11
N LYS A 227 -7.96 -7.39 20.96
CA LYS A 227 -8.50 -7.79 19.66
C LYS A 227 -7.48 -8.58 18.84
N VAL A 228 -7.97 -9.47 17.98
CA VAL A 228 -7.13 -10.19 17.03
C VAL A 228 -6.56 -9.20 16.04
N ARG A 229 -5.23 -9.16 15.93
CA ARG A 229 -4.54 -8.36 14.91
C ARG A 229 -4.47 -9.14 13.61
N VAL A 230 -4.77 -8.46 12.50
CA VAL A 230 -4.79 -9.04 11.15
C VAL A 230 -3.95 -8.20 10.22
N GLY A 231 -2.84 -8.76 9.77
CA GLY A 231 -2.01 -8.16 8.73
C GLY A 231 -2.71 -8.19 7.37
N VAL A 232 -2.63 -7.12 6.60
CA VAL A 232 -3.13 -7.05 5.22
C VAL A 232 -1.98 -6.78 4.29
N VAL A 233 -1.63 -7.75 3.47
CA VAL A 233 -0.57 -7.67 2.45
C VAL A 233 -1.12 -8.04 1.08
N GLY A 234 -0.38 -7.77 0.03
CA GLY A 234 -0.77 -8.17 -1.31
C GLY A 234 -0.49 -7.10 -2.37
N GLU A 235 -1.11 -7.25 -3.53
CA GLU A 235 -0.98 -6.30 -4.63
C GLU A 235 -1.46 -4.91 -4.20
N ILE A 236 -0.69 -3.89 -4.52
CA ILE A 236 -0.80 -2.55 -3.95
C ILE A 236 -2.20 -1.94 -4.09
N TYR A 237 -2.85 -2.07 -5.27
CA TYR A 237 -4.19 -1.51 -5.45
C TYR A 237 -5.22 -2.28 -4.64
N VAL A 238 -5.20 -3.61 -4.70
CA VAL A 238 -6.16 -4.44 -3.95
C VAL A 238 -5.88 -4.42 -2.44
N LYS A 239 -4.62 -4.27 -2.02
CA LYS A 239 -4.28 -4.10 -0.60
C LYS A 239 -4.93 -2.86 0.01
N PHE A 240 -4.92 -1.73 -0.72
CA PHE A 240 -5.28 -0.43 -0.17
C PHE A 240 -6.63 0.12 -0.61
N SER A 241 -7.14 -0.28 -1.79
CA SER A 241 -8.35 0.32 -2.35
C SER A 241 -9.62 -0.32 -1.80
N PRO A 242 -10.54 0.47 -1.22
CA PRO A 242 -11.86 -0.02 -0.82
C PRO A 242 -12.64 -0.68 -1.98
N LEU A 243 -12.51 -0.16 -3.20
CA LEU A 243 -13.07 -0.78 -4.40
C LEU A 243 -12.37 -2.11 -4.71
N GLY A 244 -11.04 -2.15 -4.59
CA GLY A 244 -10.22 -3.31 -4.93
C GLY A 244 -10.45 -4.51 -4.02
N ASN A 245 -10.70 -4.27 -2.72
CA ASN A 245 -10.77 -5.30 -1.68
C ASN A 245 -12.14 -5.41 -0.97
N ASN A 246 -13.18 -4.81 -1.53
CA ASN A 246 -14.54 -4.83 -0.94
C ASN A 246 -14.61 -4.25 0.48
N ASN A 247 -13.87 -3.17 0.76
CA ASN A 247 -13.77 -2.53 2.09
C ASN A 247 -13.21 -3.47 3.17
N LEU A 248 -12.12 -4.16 2.88
CA LEU A 248 -11.54 -5.17 3.77
C LEU A 248 -11.23 -4.64 5.17
N GLU A 249 -10.64 -3.44 5.30
CA GLU A 249 -10.33 -2.87 6.62
C GLU A 249 -11.60 -2.65 7.45
N GLN A 250 -12.67 -2.10 6.85
CA GLN A 250 -13.96 -1.92 7.52
C GLN A 250 -14.60 -3.27 7.89
N PHE A 251 -14.45 -4.28 7.03
CA PHE A 251 -14.92 -5.62 7.32
C PHE A 251 -14.18 -6.22 8.54
N LEU A 252 -12.86 -6.10 8.60
CA LEU A 252 -12.07 -6.57 9.75
C LEU A 252 -12.48 -5.87 11.05
N LEU A 253 -12.70 -4.54 11.00
CA LEU A 253 -13.20 -3.75 12.13
C LEU A 253 -14.58 -4.25 12.59
N SER A 254 -15.51 -4.50 11.65
CA SER A 254 -16.86 -5.01 11.97
C SER A 254 -16.86 -6.40 12.59
N GLU A 255 -15.85 -7.22 12.30
CA GLU A 255 -15.64 -8.54 12.91
C GLU A 255 -14.84 -8.47 14.25
N GLY A 256 -14.56 -7.26 14.73
CA GLY A 256 -13.86 -7.01 15.99
C GLY A 256 -12.36 -7.31 15.93
N ALA A 257 -11.72 -7.16 14.77
CA ALA A 257 -10.30 -7.31 14.59
C ALA A 257 -9.60 -5.94 14.43
N GLU A 258 -8.29 -5.91 14.71
CA GLU A 258 -7.42 -4.77 14.45
C GLU A 258 -6.69 -4.96 13.11
N PRO A 259 -6.94 -4.16 12.08
CA PRO A 259 -6.20 -4.24 10.82
C PRO A 259 -4.78 -3.67 10.99
N VAL A 260 -3.78 -4.40 10.51
CA VAL A 260 -2.38 -3.96 10.45
C VAL A 260 -1.96 -3.93 8.99
N VAL A 261 -1.83 -2.73 8.43
CA VAL A 261 -1.56 -2.53 7.00
C VAL A 261 -0.20 -1.85 6.83
N PRO A 262 0.80 -2.53 6.24
CA PRO A 262 2.09 -1.92 5.93
C PRO A 262 1.94 -0.67 5.06
N GLY A 263 2.74 0.36 5.35
CA GLY A 263 2.64 1.67 4.72
C GLY A 263 3.06 1.72 3.26
N LEU A 264 2.76 2.85 2.60
CA LEU A 264 3.15 3.12 1.21
C LEU A 264 4.64 3.50 1.09
N THR A 265 5.25 3.99 2.17
CA THR A 265 6.67 4.41 2.19
C THR A 265 7.61 3.26 1.84
N ASP A 266 7.35 2.04 2.35
CA ASP A 266 8.16 0.85 2.03
C ASP A 266 8.12 0.52 0.54
N PHE A 267 6.95 0.59 -0.08
CA PHE A 267 6.82 0.42 -1.53
C PHE A 267 7.59 1.49 -2.31
N MET A 268 7.56 2.74 -1.86
CA MET A 268 8.33 3.81 -2.50
C MET A 268 9.83 3.58 -2.39
N ILE A 269 10.34 3.23 -1.20
CA ILE A 269 11.75 2.88 -0.99
C ILE A 269 12.13 1.69 -1.86
N PHE A 270 11.30 0.64 -1.89
CA PHE A 270 11.47 -0.52 -2.76
C PHE A 270 11.60 -0.15 -4.24
N LYS A 271 10.78 0.77 -4.76
CA LYS A 271 10.86 1.22 -6.15
C LYS A 271 12.15 2.01 -6.44
N ILE A 272 12.63 2.79 -5.48
CA ILE A 272 13.92 3.51 -5.61
C ILE A 272 15.07 2.49 -5.52
N TYR A 273 15.04 1.56 -4.56
CA TYR A 273 15.99 0.47 -4.40
C TYR A 273 16.14 -0.35 -5.69
N ASN A 274 15.04 -0.70 -6.34
CA ASN A 274 15.06 -1.41 -7.62
C ASN A 274 15.85 -0.67 -8.70
N ARG A 275 15.92 0.68 -8.68
CA ARG A 275 16.75 1.44 -9.62
C ARG A 275 18.23 1.32 -9.32
N VAL A 276 18.58 1.13 -8.04
CA VAL A 276 19.97 0.83 -7.62
C VAL A 276 20.35 -0.56 -8.07
N VAL A 277 19.51 -1.56 -7.77
CA VAL A 277 19.68 -2.96 -8.16
C VAL A 277 19.74 -3.13 -9.70
N ASP A 278 18.96 -2.36 -10.48
CA ASP A 278 19.02 -2.39 -11.94
C ASP A 278 20.45 -2.08 -12.46
N VAL A 279 21.11 -1.09 -11.85
CA VAL A 279 22.47 -0.74 -12.25
C VAL A 279 23.46 -1.83 -11.88
N ASP A 280 23.25 -2.52 -10.76
CA ASP A 280 24.11 -3.61 -10.30
C ASP A 280 23.94 -4.87 -11.15
N LEU A 281 22.72 -5.22 -11.53
CA LEU A 281 22.40 -6.42 -12.28
C LEU A 281 22.61 -6.28 -13.80
N TYR A 282 22.30 -5.09 -14.35
CA TYR A 282 22.23 -4.88 -15.81
C TYR A 282 23.17 -3.80 -16.32
N GLY A 283 23.94 -3.17 -15.42
CA GLY A 283 24.78 -2.01 -15.75
C GLY A 283 23.98 -0.71 -15.88
N GLY A 284 24.68 0.39 -16.03
CA GLY A 284 24.06 1.72 -16.20
C GLY A 284 24.91 2.86 -15.64
N HIS A 285 24.32 4.04 -15.58
CA HIS A 285 25.02 5.24 -15.15
C HIS A 285 25.18 5.29 -13.60
N TRP A 286 26.41 5.27 -13.12
CA TRP A 286 26.73 5.36 -11.70
C TRP A 286 26.18 6.63 -11.01
N ILE A 287 26.07 7.76 -11.74
CA ILE A 287 25.49 9.02 -11.22
C ILE A 287 24.02 8.81 -10.86
N LYS A 288 23.25 8.09 -11.72
CA LYS A 288 21.86 7.75 -11.44
C LYS A 288 21.75 6.87 -10.19
N LYS A 289 22.63 5.87 -10.07
CA LYS A 289 22.70 5.01 -8.88
C LYS A 289 22.97 5.83 -7.62
N ALA A 290 23.98 6.73 -7.65
CA ALA A 290 24.32 7.58 -6.51
C ALA A 290 23.16 8.50 -6.10
N ALA A 291 22.49 9.13 -7.07
CA ALA A 291 21.32 9.99 -6.82
C ALA A 291 20.15 9.20 -6.21
N CYS A 292 19.82 8.02 -6.75
CA CYS A 292 18.79 7.14 -6.20
C CYS A 292 19.15 6.68 -4.78
N THR A 293 20.41 6.30 -4.54
CA THR A 293 20.88 5.90 -3.20
C THR A 293 20.77 7.05 -2.19
N ALA A 294 21.16 8.26 -2.57
CA ALA A 294 21.04 9.43 -1.69
C ALA A 294 19.59 9.75 -1.35
N PHE A 295 18.69 9.68 -2.35
CA PHE A 295 17.28 9.91 -2.15
C PHE A 295 16.64 8.80 -1.28
N MET A 296 16.98 7.54 -1.53
CA MET A 296 16.54 6.41 -0.71
C MET A 296 16.92 6.60 0.76
N LYS A 297 18.20 6.90 1.04
CA LYS A 297 18.67 7.16 2.41
C LYS A 297 17.97 8.33 3.08
N TYR A 298 17.58 9.35 2.32
CA TYR A 298 16.79 10.44 2.87
C TYR A 298 15.38 9.98 3.31
N ILE A 299 14.70 9.17 2.48
CA ILE A 299 13.39 8.62 2.82
C ILE A 299 13.47 7.64 3.99
N GLU A 300 14.49 6.76 4.01
CA GLU A 300 14.76 5.87 5.15
C GLU A 300 14.97 6.65 6.45
N ALA A 301 15.75 7.75 6.40
CA ALA A 301 15.93 8.59 7.57
C ALA A 301 14.62 9.25 8.06
N CYS A 302 13.72 9.59 7.14
CA CYS A 302 12.38 10.07 7.48
C CYS A 302 11.49 8.95 8.06
N GLN A 303 11.60 7.73 7.54
CA GLN A 303 10.91 6.55 8.09
C GLN A 303 11.39 6.25 9.52
N HIS A 304 12.68 6.32 9.78
CA HIS A 304 13.22 6.17 11.13
C HIS A 304 12.70 7.25 12.09
N ASP A 305 12.57 8.51 11.64
CA ASP A 305 11.97 9.57 12.47
C ASP A 305 10.51 9.25 12.83
N MET A 306 9.74 8.62 11.91
CA MET A 306 8.37 8.14 12.16
C MET A 306 8.35 6.98 13.16
N ILE A 307 9.20 5.97 12.97
CA ILE A 307 9.34 4.82 13.88
C ILE A 307 9.66 5.31 15.29
N HIS A 308 10.65 6.20 15.43
CA HIS A 308 11.02 6.76 16.73
C HIS A 308 9.91 7.60 17.37
N ALA A 309 9.06 8.27 16.60
CA ALA A 309 7.91 8.99 17.16
C ALA A 309 6.87 8.00 17.73
N LEU A 310 6.61 6.88 17.04
CA LEU A 310 5.74 5.82 17.53
C LEU A 310 6.31 5.18 18.81
N GLU A 311 7.61 4.86 18.84
CA GLU A 311 8.30 4.31 20.02
C GLU A 311 8.26 5.26 21.21
N ARG A 312 8.56 6.55 21.01
CA ARG A 312 8.50 7.57 22.09
C ARG A 312 7.12 7.76 22.66
N SER A 313 6.08 7.49 21.87
CA SER A 313 4.70 7.60 22.36
C SER A 313 4.36 6.58 23.45
N ASN A 314 5.10 5.49 23.55
CA ASN A 314 4.85 4.33 24.42
C ASN A 314 3.40 3.77 24.33
N ARG A 315 2.68 4.15 23.25
CA ARG A 315 1.27 3.81 23.03
C ARG A 315 1.07 2.99 21.78
N PHE A 316 1.82 3.33 20.72
CA PHE A 316 1.66 2.74 19.40
C PHE A 316 2.80 1.81 19.06
N ARG A 317 2.47 0.71 18.37
CA ARG A 317 3.46 -0.22 17.82
C ARG A 317 4.04 0.39 16.55
N ALA A 318 5.36 0.40 16.47
CA ALA A 318 6.08 0.80 15.26
C ALA A 318 6.21 -0.37 14.30
N PRO A 319 6.12 -0.14 12.97
CA PRO A 319 6.49 -1.14 11.96
C PRO A 319 8.01 -1.32 11.91
N GLY A 320 8.47 -2.40 11.28
CA GLY A 320 9.86 -2.56 10.90
C GLY A 320 10.31 -1.54 9.86
N ASP A 321 11.61 -1.24 9.82
CA ASP A 321 12.18 -0.40 8.77
C ASP A 321 12.43 -1.21 7.47
N PHE A 322 12.63 -0.51 6.35
CA PHE A 322 12.90 -1.15 5.06
C PHE A 322 14.15 -2.05 5.08
N ALA A 323 15.18 -1.67 5.84
CA ALA A 323 16.39 -2.48 5.97
C ALA A 323 16.11 -3.81 6.72
N GLN A 324 15.18 -3.80 7.67
CA GLN A 324 14.70 -5.02 8.33
C GLN A 324 13.93 -5.90 7.36
N LEU A 325 13.01 -5.36 6.57
CA LEU A 325 12.29 -6.10 5.54
C LEU A 325 13.26 -6.78 4.57
N HIS A 326 14.28 -6.04 4.12
CA HIS A 326 15.30 -6.58 3.23
C HIS A 326 16.17 -7.66 3.88
N ARG A 327 16.45 -7.58 5.18
CA ARG A 327 17.14 -8.66 5.91
C ARG A 327 16.28 -9.91 6.05
N LEU A 328 14.98 -9.75 6.36
CA LEU A 328 14.06 -10.87 6.55
C LEU A 328 13.84 -11.70 5.28
N ILE A 329 13.90 -11.08 4.11
CA ILE A 329 13.71 -11.77 2.83
C ILE A 329 14.92 -12.59 2.38
N GLN A 330 16.10 -12.36 2.98
CA GLN A 330 17.30 -13.09 2.61
C GLN A 330 17.14 -14.60 2.88
N GLY A 331 17.49 -15.41 1.89
CA GLY A 331 17.29 -16.86 1.94
C GLY A 331 15.92 -17.35 1.42
N TYR A 332 14.96 -16.45 1.23
CA TYR A 332 13.66 -16.74 0.59
C TYR A 332 13.65 -16.34 -0.87
N LEU A 333 13.95 -15.08 -1.16
CA LEU A 333 13.91 -14.49 -2.50
C LEU A 333 15.11 -13.56 -2.71
N GLY A 334 15.63 -13.54 -3.93
CA GLY A 334 16.68 -12.59 -4.31
C GLY A 334 16.11 -11.27 -4.85
N ASP A 335 16.94 -10.23 -4.86
CA ASP A 335 16.62 -8.87 -5.30
C ASP A 335 16.14 -8.79 -6.75
N GLY A 336 16.46 -9.78 -7.59
CA GLY A 336 15.96 -9.90 -8.96
C GLY A 336 14.44 -10.10 -9.06
N ASN A 337 13.76 -10.54 -7.98
CA ASN A 337 12.30 -10.68 -7.92
C ASN A 337 11.63 -9.34 -7.61
N LYS A 338 11.78 -8.34 -8.48
CA LYS A 338 11.44 -6.93 -8.25
C LYS A 338 10.26 -6.40 -9.08
N MET A 339 9.62 -7.23 -9.89
CA MET A 339 8.49 -6.81 -10.74
C MET A 339 7.23 -6.62 -9.89
N GLY A 340 6.49 -5.55 -10.17
CA GLY A 340 5.37 -5.14 -9.31
C GLY A 340 5.87 -4.81 -7.90
N GLU A 341 5.30 -5.44 -6.90
CA GLU A 341 5.73 -5.40 -5.49
C GLU A 341 6.92 -6.35 -5.23
N GLY A 342 7.09 -7.35 -6.08
CA GLY A 342 8.21 -8.28 -6.03
C GLY A 342 8.41 -8.93 -4.65
N TRP A 343 9.67 -9.06 -4.22
CA TRP A 343 10.02 -9.68 -2.94
C TRP A 343 9.42 -8.97 -1.72
N LEU A 344 8.99 -7.70 -1.85
CA LEU A 344 8.39 -6.93 -0.76
C LEU A 344 7.11 -7.63 -0.22
N LEU A 345 6.34 -8.30 -1.07
CA LEU A 345 5.14 -9.06 -0.66
C LEU A 345 5.44 -10.12 0.40
N THR A 346 6.51 -10.88 0.20
CA THR A 346 6.94 -11.91 1.17
C THR A 346 7.59 -11.27 2.39
N ALA A 347 8.36 -10.20 2.21
CA ALA A 347 9.03 -9.49 3.30
C ALA A 347 8.02 -8.86 4.27
N GLU A 348 6.93 -8.28 3.77
CA GLU A 348 5.83 -7.75 4.61
C GLU A 348 5.16 -8.86 5.44
N MET A 349 4.96 -10.06 4.86
CA MET A 349 4.42 -11.20 5.62
C MET A 349 5.39 -11.64 6.73
N LEU A 350 6.68 -11.71 6.45
CA LEU A 350 7.72 -12.05 7.43
C LEU A 350 7.79 -11.00 8.55
N GLU A 351 7.77 -9.73 8.21
CA GLU A 351 7.78 -8.64 9.19
C GLU A 351 6.56 -8.73 10.12
N LEU A 352 5.36 -8.93 9.58
CA LEU A 352 4.14 -9.09 10.37
C LEU A 352 4.21 -10.29 11.32
N ILE A 353 4.76 -11.42 10.88
CA ILE A 353 4.97 -12.60 11.74
C ILE A 353 5.92 -12.26 12.89
N HIS A 354 7.05 -11.60 12.59
CA HIS A 354 8.06 -11.23 13.60
C HIS A 354 7.59 -10.11 14.55
N SER A 355 6.72 -9.23 14.08
CA SER A 355 6.11 -8.16 14.93
C SER A 355 4.90 -8.66 15.75
N GLY A 356 4.63 -9.99 15.73
CA GLY A 356 3.56 -10.62 16.50
C GLY A 356 2.17 -10.43 15.89
N THR A 357 2.08 -10.31 14.57
CA THR A 357 0.83 -10.29 13.82
C THR A 357 0.77 -11.48 12.84
N PRO A 358 0.66 -12.72 13.35
CA PRO A 358 0.76 -13.93 12.53
C PRO A 358 -0.49 -14.23 11.71
N ASN A 359 -1.62 -13.54 11.97
CA ASN A 359 -2.85 -13.69 11.20
C ASN A 359 -2.77 -12.72 10.01
N ILE A 360 -2.69 -13.22 8.79
CA ILE A 360 -2.41 -12.42 7.60
C ILE A 360 -3.39 -12.74 6.48
N VAL A 361 -4.02 -11.70 5.94
CA VAL A 361 -4.78 -11.74 4.70
C VAL A 361 -3.86 -11.28 3.56
N CYS A 362 -3.54 -12.19 2.64
CA CYS A 362 -2.84 -11.87 1.41
C CYS A 362 -3.87 -11.60 0.30
N THR A 363 -4.04 -10.33 -0.08
CA THR A 363 -4.98 -9.92 -1.14
C THR A 363 -4.39 -10.25 -2.51
N GLN A 364 -5.03 -11.19 -3.20
CA GLN A 364 -4.55 -11.79 -4.44
C GLN A 364 -5.47 -11.43 -5.61
N PRO A 365 -5.15 -10.43 -6.45
CA PRO A 365 -5.96 -10.14 -7.62
C PRO A 365 -5.70 -11.14 -8.75
N PHE A 366 -6.76 -11.49 -9.47
CA PHE A 366 -6.65 -12.26 -10.70
C PHE A 366 -5.68 -11.57 -11.69
N GLY A 367 -4.87 -12.37 -12.37
CA GLY A 367 -3.92 -11.91 -13.38
C GLY A 367 -2.71 -11.12 -12.85
N CYS A 368 -2.51 -11.02 -11.54
CA CYS A 368 -1.31 -10.42 -10.95
C CYS A 368 -0.19 -11.46 -10.83
N LEU A 369 0.69 -11.51 -11.84
CA LEU A 369 1.79 -12.48 -11.87
C LEU A 369 2.74 -12.35 -10.64
N PRO A 370 3.25 -11.15 -10.26
CA PRO A 370 4.12 -11.04 -9.10
C PRO A 370 3.48 -11.60 -7.83
N ASN A 371 2.21 -11.29 -7.57
CA ASN A 371 1.55 -11.77 -6.36
C ASN A 371 1.33 -13.29 -6.38
N HIS A 372 1.03 -13.90 -7.53
CA HIS A 372 0.95 -15.36 -7.63
C HIS A 372 2.28 -16.04 -7.28
N ILE A 373 3.40 -15.47 -7.71
CA ILE A 373 4.74 -16.08 -7.54
C ILE A 373 5.29 -15.78 -6.14
N VAL A 374 5.42 -14.49 -5.78
CA VAL A 374 6.14 -14.05 -4.58
C VAL A 374 5.24 -13.60 -3.43
N GLY A 375 3.94 -13.63 -3.59
CA GLY A 375 2.95 -13.49 -2.54
C GLY A 375 2.37 -14.85 -2.19
N LYS A 376 1.28 -15.24 -2.89
CA LYS A 376 0.57 -16.51 -2.66
C LYS A 376 1.49 -17.75 -2.76
N GLY A 377 2.44 -17.77 -3.70
CA GLY A 377 3.36 -18.88 -3.93
C GLY A 377 4.31 -19.14 -2.74
N MET A 378 4.61 -18.14 -1.93
CA MET A 378 5.50 -18.26 -0.79
C MET A 378 4.81 -18.68 0.51
N ILE A 379 3.47 -18.65 0.57
CA ILE A 379 2.70 -18.91 1.81
C ILE A 379 3.01 -20.29 2.40
N ARG A 380 3.16 -21.32 1.56
CA ARG A 380 3.49 -22.65 2.08
C ARG A 380 4.83 -22.64 2.78
N ARG A 381 5.86 -22.07 2.15
CA ARG A 381 7.21 -21.98 2.74
C ARG A 381 7.21 -21.22 4.07
N LEU A 382 6.46 -20.11 4.12
CA LEU A 382 6.32 -19.35 5.37
C LEU A 382 5.62 -20.16 6.47
N LYS A 383 4.59 -20.94 6.15
CA LYS A 383 3.90 -21.81 7.12
C LYS A 383 4.77 -22.98 7.58
N ASP A 384 5.63 -23.49 6.71
CA ASP A 384 6.57 -24.57 7.09
C ASP A 384 7.63 -24.04 8.09
N ASP A 385 8.11 -22.79 7.88
CA ASP A 385 9.10 -22.14 8.77
C ASP A 385 8.44 -21.53 10.03
N TYR A 386 7.19 -21.07 9.94
CA TYR A 386 6.41 -20.47 11.02
C TYR A 386 5.04 -21.15 11.16
N PRO A 387 4.97 -22.37 11.74
CA PRO A 387 3.73 -23.16 11.80
C PRO A 387 2.57 -22.49 12.54
N TYR A 388 2.87 -21.53 13.43
CA TYR A 388 1.87 -20.73 14.15
C TYR A 388 1.26 -19.61 13.29
N SER A 389 1.78 -19.37 12.09
CA SER A 389 1.26 -18.33 11.21
C SER A 389 -0.05 -18.77 10.55
N ASN A 390 -1.03 -17.87 10.56
CA ASN A 390 -2.36 -18.10 10.03
C ASN A 390 -2.57 -17.21 8.78
N ILE A 391 -1.91 -17.58 7.69
CA ILE A 391 -1.92 -16.82 6.44
C ILE A 391 -2.98 -17.37 5.51
N VAL A 392 -3.87 -16.50 5.00
CA VAL A 392 -4.89 -16.84 4.00
C VAL A 392 -4.77 -15.95 2.78
N ALA A 393 -4.66 -16.56 1.59
CA ALA A 393 -4.77 -15.81 0.35
C ALA A 393 -6.24 -15.67 -0.03
N ILE A 394 -6.70 -14.45 -0.25
CA ILE A 394 -8.05 -14.13 -0.72
C ILE A 394 -7.97 -13.71 -2.19
N ASP A 395 -8.60 -14.49 -3.05
CA ASP A 395 -8.62 -14.20 -4.48
C ASP A 395 -9.69 -13.15 -4.80
N TYR A 396 -9.28 -12.10 -5.53
CA TYR A 396 -10.14 -11.01 -6.01
C TYR A 396 -10.19 -11.06 -7.54
N ASP A 397 -11.36 -11.33 -8.08
CA ASP A 397 -11.61 -11.41 -9.52
C ASP A 397 -13.05 -10.99 -9.86
N PRO A 398 -13.37 -10.74 -11.14
CA PRO A 398 -14.71 -10.34 -11.53
C PRO A 398 -15.81 -11.35 -11.19
N GLY A 399 -15.48 -12.64 -11.08
CA GLY A 399 -16.41 -13.73 -10.75
C GLY A 399 -16.47 -14.06 -9.26
N ALA A 400 -15.52 -13.58 -8.46
CA ALA A 400 -15.51 -13.83 -7.02
C ALA A 400 -16.64 -13.10 -6.32
N THR A 401 -17.27 -13.78 -5.36
CA THR A 401 -18.31 -13.15 -4.53
C THR A 401 -17.73 -12.63 -3.23
N LYS A 402 -18.16 -11.44 -2.82
CA LYS A 402 -17.79 -10.83 -1.54
C LYS A 402 -18.05 -11.79 -0.38
N ILE A 403 -19.18 -12.51 -0.38
CA ILE A 403 -19.56 -13.45 0.67
C ILE A 403 -18.53 -14.58 0.83
N ASN A 404 -18.01 -15.14 -0.26
CA ASN A 404 -17.00 -16.20 -0.21
C ASN A 404 -15.67 -15.67 0.35
N GLN A 405 -15.27 -14.46 -0.02
CA GLN A 405 -14.08 -13.80 0.52
C GLN A 405 -14.22 -13.57 2.03
N GLU A 406 -15.34 -12.97 2.46
CA GLU A 406 -15.65 -12.72 3.86
C GLU A 406 -15.69 -14.01 4.69
N ASN A 407 -16.31 -15.07 4.19
CA ASN A 407 -16.39 -16.36 4.89
C ASN A 407 -14.98 -16.97 5.14
N ARG A 408 -14.05 -16.84 4.19
CA ARG A 408 -12.67 -17.30 4.37
C ARG A 408 -11.94 -16.49 5.44
N ILE A 409 -12.18 -15.17 5.50
CA ILE A 409 -11.61 -14.30 6.52
C ILE A 409 -12.24 -14.60 7.89
N LYS A 410 -13.56 -14.81 7.97
CA LYS A 410 -14.24 -15.24 9.21
C LYS A 410 -13.67 -16.55 9.75
N LEU A 411 -13.40 -17.52 8.88
CA LEU A 411 -12.78 -18.79 9.30
C LEU A 411 -11.37 -18.55 9.86
N MET A 412 -10.58 -17.70 9.21
CA MET A 412 -9.26 -17.30 9.73
C MET A 412 -9.36 -16.65 11.11
N LEU A 413 -10.31 -15.72 11.29
CA LEU A 413 -10.55 -15.04 12.57
C LEU A 413 -11.04 -16.01 13.67
N ALA A 414 -11.90 -16.97 13.32
CA ALA A 414 -12.36 -18.00 14.24
C ALA A 414 -11.19 -18.86 14.75
N ASN A 415 -10.31 -19.28 13.85
CA ASN A 415 -9.09 -20.01 14.20
C ASN A 415 -8.17 -19.18 15.11
N ALA A 416 -7.97 -17.89 14.81
CA ALA A 416 -7.15 -16.99 15.61
C ALA A 416 -7.71 -16.82 17.04
N LYS A 417 -9.03 -16.62 17.15
CA LYS A 417 -9.73 -16.50 18.46
C LYS A 417 -9.66 -17.80 19.26
N ALA A 418 -9.75 -18.97 18.62
CA ALA A 418 -9.62 -20.26 19.27
C ALA A 418 -8.21 -20.46 19.85
N LEU A 419 -7.15 -20.18 19.07
CA LEU A 419 -5.77 -20.28 19.52
C LEU A 419 -5.46 -19.36 20.70
N SER A 420 -5.94 -18.11 20.66
CA SER A 420 -5.78 -17.16 21.77
C SER A 420 -6.45 -17.63 23.07
N ARG A 421 -7.60 -18.30 22.99
CA ARG A 421 -8.30 -18.87 24.17
C ARG A 421 -7.50 -20.02 24.79
N THR A 422 -7.07 -20.96 23.97
CA THR A 422 -6.29 -22.10 24.41
C THR A 422 -4.98 -21.67 25.11
N GLN A 423 -4.34 -20.63 24.58
CA GLN A 423 -3.12 -20.06 25.14
C GLN A 423 -3.38 -19.40 26.49
N LYS A 424 -4.47 -18.64 26.66
CA LYS A 424 -4.87 -18.03 27.94
C LYS A 424 -5.25 -19.08 29.02
N GLU A 425 -5.94 -20.15 28.63
CA GLU A 425 -6.27 -21.27 29.52
C GLU A 425 -5.00 -21.96 30.01
N HIS A 426 -4.04 -22.22 29.14
CA HIS A 426 -2.76 -22.86 29.51
C HIS A 426 -1.90 -21.97 30.43
N ASP A 427 -1.91 -20.64 30.23
CA ASP A 427 -1.18 -19.69 31.08
C ASP A 427 -1.84 -19.56 32.48
N GLN A 428 -3.17 -19.65 32.56
CA GLN A 428 -3.91 -19.63 33.82
C GLN A 428 -3.69 -20.93 34.63
N ASP A 429 -3.65 -22.08 33.99
CA ASP A 429 -3.37 -23.36 34.66
C ASP A 429 -1.93 -23.43 35.21
N ASN A 430 -0.96 -22.81 34.49
CA ASN A 430 0.42 -22.73 34.97
C ASN A 430 0.61 -21.72 36.13
N HIS A 431 -0.26 -20.74 36.30
CA HIS A 431 -0.22 -19.76 37.40
C HIS A 431 -1.08 -20.21 38.61
N GLY A 432 -2.04 -21.11 38.43
CA GLY A 432 -2.88 -21.65 39.48
C GLY A 432 -2.22 -22.75 40.34
N GLY A 433 -1.06 -23.27 39.92
CA GLY A 433 -0.39 -24.40 40.55
C GLY A 433 0.68 -24.10 41.61
N SER A 434 0.91 -22.84 41.99
CA SER A 434 1.97 -22.49 42.96
C SER A 434 1.44 -21.95 44.29
N HIS A 435 0.78 -22.80 45.10
CA HIS A 435 0.78 -22.63 46.55
C HIS A 435 1.68 -23.69 47.17
N GLY A 436 2.90 -23.30 47.47
CA GLY A 436 3.78 -24.06 48.35
C GLY A 436 5.20 -24.28 47.79
N SER A 437 6.08 -23.36 48.04
CA SER A 437 7.47 -23.51 48.44
C SER A 437 8.31 -22.31 47.95
N SER A 438 8.78 -21.57 48.94
CA SER A 438 9.72 -20.47 48.75
C SER A 438 11.07 -20.95 48.19
N ALA A 439 11.49 -20.45 47.06
CA ALA A 439 12.90 -20.30 46.69
C ALA A 439 13.07 -19.15 45.71
N VAL A 440 13.82 -18.16 46.15
CA VAL A 440 14.24 -16.98 45.43
C VAL A 440 15.10 -17.38 44.24
N HIS A 441 14.65 -17.10 43.01
CA HIS A 441 15.58 -16.90 41.90
C HIS A 441 15.10 -15.70 41.03
N LYS A 442 15.87 -14.63 41.16
CA LYS A 442 15.86 -13.49 40.19
C LYS A 442 16.42 -14.01 38.86
N GLY A 443 15.62 -13.96 37.82
CA GLY A 443 16.05 -14.21 36.47
C GLY A 443 15.06 -13.59 35.49
N THR A 444 15.43 -12.45 34.95
CA THR A 444 14.78 -11.82 33.76
C THR A 444 14.81 -12.79 32.58
N PRO A 445 13.72 -13.01 31.85
CA PRO A 445 13.79 -13.76 30.60
C PRO A 445 14.42 -12.89 29.51
N SER A 446 15.66 -13.20 29.15
CA SER A 446 16.30 -12.71 27.94
C SER A 446 15.68 -13.47 26.75
N CYS A 447 15.21 -12.75 25.75
CA CYS A 447 14.92 -13.31 24.43
C CYS A 447 16.19 -13.94 23.86
N THR A 448 16.30 -15.26 23.95
CA THR A 448 17.35 -16.00 23.26
C THR A 448 16.98 -16.12 21.79
N HIS A 449 17.82 -15.53 20.95
CA HIS A 449 17.83 -15.72 19.50
C HIS A 449 17.87 -17.21 19.17
N ALA A 450 16.94 -17.67 18.34
CA ALA A 450 17.06 -18.98 17.70
C ALA A 450 18.31 -18.98 16.80
N PRO A 451 19.08 -20.07 16.75
CA PRO A 451 20.32 -20.11 15.98
C PRO A 451 20.02 -20.02 14.48
N VAL A 452 20.72 -19.09 13.83
CA VAL A 452 20.80 -19.01 12.38
C VAL A 452 21.46 -20.31 11.89
N HIS A 453 20.73 -21.12 11.13
CA HIS A 453 21.32 -22.26 10.45
C HIS A 453 22.33 -21.75 9.41
N GLU A 454 23.62 -22.05 9.63
CA GLU A 454 24.65 -21.89 8.62
C GLU A 454 24.32 -22.73 7.39
N VAL A 455 23.93 -22.04 6.29
CA VAL A 455 23.81 -22.67 4.98
C VAL A 455 25.23 -22.84 4.43
N ARG A 456 25.71 -24.07 4.40
CA ARG A 456 26.95 -24.42 3.67
C ARG A 456 26.81 -23.99 2.22
N SER A 457 27.69 -23.10 1.76
CA SER A 457 27.81 -22.70 0.38
C SER A 457 28.26 -23.89 -0.48
N ALA A 458 27.35 -24.41 -1.30
CA ALA A 458 27.73 -25.25 -2.43
C ALA A 458 28.18 -24.35 -3.58
N ALA A 459 29.42 -24.46 -3.97
CA ALA A 459 30.00 -23.77 -5.12
C ALA A 459 29.24 -24.16 -6.42
N PRO A 460 29.06 -23.24 -7.38
CA PRO A 460 28.41 -23.57 -8.63
C PRO A 460 29.32 -24.44 -9.49
N GLN A 461 28.90 -25.63 -9.86
CA GLN A 461 29.49 -26.39 -10.94
C GLN A 461 29.17 -25.71 -12.28
N THR A 462 30.22 -25.17 -12.90
CA THR A 462 30.19 -24.70 -14.30
C THR A 462 29.95 -25.84 -15.24
N ALA A 463 28.74 -25.99 -15.75
CA ALA A 463 28.48 -26.83 -16.90
C ALA A 463 28.85 -26.06 -18.18
N ALA A 464 29.86 -26.53 -18.89
CA ALA A 464 30.24 -26.04 -20.20
C ALA A 464 29.15 -26.43 -21.23
N ILE A 465 28.53 -25.42 -21.86
CA ILE A 465 27.66 -25.60 -23.01
C ILE A 465 28.55 -25.41 -24.25
N SER A 466 28.75 -26.49 -25.03
CA SER A 466 29.32 -26.45 -26.37
C SER A 466 28.31 -25.87 -27.36
N PRO A 467 28.77 -25.12 -28.39
CA PRO A 467 27.87 -24.54 -29.39
C PRO A 467 27.50 -25.56 -30.47
N VAL A 468 26.22 -25.57 -30.81
CA VAL A 468 25.71 -26.02 -32.12
C VAL A 468 24.85 -24.88 -32.69
#